data_ce40c3dc6686f94f967bb2400ed9b825
#
_entry.id   ce40c3dc6686f94f967bb2400ed9b825
#
_cell.length_a   1.000
_cell.length_b   1.000
_cell.length_c   1.000
_cell.angle_alpha   90.00
_cell.angle_beta   90.00
_cell.angle_gamma   90.00
#
_symmetry.space_group_name_H-M   'P 1'
#
loop_
_entity.id
_entity.type
_entity.pdbx_description
1 polymer ?
#
loop_
_entity_poly.entity_id
_entity_poly.type
_entity_poly.pdbx_seq_one_letter_code
_entity_poly.pdbx_strand_id
1 'polypeptide(L)'
;MRRIAATLAVVGALLFSVGSAWADFDDGLAAFERGDYATALREWLPLAEQGDVSAQYFLGVMYSFGRGVPQNDAEAVKWYRKAAEQGVVPAQYNLGFAYDEGYGVSQNDAEAVKWYRKAAEQGFAQAQYNLGVMYYFGEGVSVNSIKAYMWWSLAMEQGNESATKNLNIIKEEMNSAEISIAQELAAEMWEKINN
;
A
#
# COMPACT_ATOMS: atom_id res chain seq x y z
N MET A 1 -73.40 -27.72 -15.36
CA MET A 1 -72.32 -27.64 -14.31
C MET A 1 -71.00 -28.00 -15.00
N ARG A 2 -70.20 -27.02 -15.40
CA ARG A 2 -68.92 -27.24 -16.09
C ARG A 2 -67.80 -27.22 -15.06
N ARG A 3 -67.06 -28.34 -14.93
CA ARG A 3 -65.85 -28.44 -14.11
C ARG A 3 -64.66 -27.90 -14.93
N ILE A 4 -64.05 -26.82 -14.51
CA ILE A 4 -62.81 -26.30 -15.07
C ILE A 4 -61.66 -27.03 -14.37
N ALA A 5 -60.92 -27.85 -15.13
CA ALA A 5 -59.71 -28.46 -14.66
C ALA A 5 -58.56 -27.41 -14.76
N ALA A 6 -58.01 -27.07 -13.63
CA ALA A 6 -56.81 -26.20 -13.57
C ALA A 6 -55.58 -27.06 -13.79
N THR A 7 -54.90 -26.84 -14.91
CA THR A 7 -53.61 -27.47 -15.23
C THR A 7 -52.51 -26.67 -14.51
N LEU A 8 -51.93 -27.25 -13.50
CA LEU A 8 -50.71 -26.73 -12.84
C LEU A 8 -49.51 -26.97 -13.77
N ALA A 9 -49.03 -25.92 -14.39
CA ALA A 9 -47.74 -25.93 -15.08
C ALA A 9 -46.64 -25.86 -14.01
N VAL A 10 -45.95 -26.94 -13.78
CA VAL A 10 -44.71 -26.98 -12.98
C VAL A 10 -43.61 -26.40 -13.85
N VAL A 11 -43.29 -25.11 -13.63
CA VAL A 11 -42.09 -24.52 -14.17
C VAL A 11 -40.92 -25.05 -13.34
N GLY A 12 -40.26 -26.08 -13.87
CA GLY A 12 -39.02 -26.56 -13.33
C GLY A 12 -37.94 -25.47 -13.44
N ALA A 13 -37.69 -24.79 -12.35
CA ALA A 13 -36.48 -23.95 -12.22
C ALA A 13 -35.27 -24.88 -12.23
N LEU A 14 -34.63 -25.01 -13.38
CA LEU A 14 -33.26 -25.53 -13.47
C LEU A 14 -32.36 -24.58 -12.69
N LEU A 15 -32.20 -24.87 -11.42
CA LEU A 15 -31.09 -24.34 -10.64
C LEU A 15 -29.81 -24.93 -11.23
N PHE A 16 -29.23 -24.21 -12.21
CA PHE A 16 -27.81 -24.37 -12.45
C PHE A 16 -27.12 -23.94 -11.15
N SER A 17 -26.79 -24.92 -10.33
CA SER A 17 -25.74 -24.76 -9.32
C SER A 17 -24.43 -24.62 -10.11
N VAL A 18 -24.17 -23.41 -10.61
CA VAL A 18 -22.80 -22.99 -10.84
C VAL A 18 -22.21 -23.10 -9.46
N GLY A 19 -21.44 -24.17 -9.22
CA GLY A 19 -20.61 -24.27 -8.04
C GLY A 19 -19.83 -22.96 -8.02
N SER A 20 -20.17 -22.09 -7.09
CA SER A 20 -19.34 -20.95 -6.77
C SER A 20 -18.03 -21.55 -6.29
N ALA A 21 -17.07 -21.72 -7.22
CA ALA A 21 -15.69 -21.82 -6.82
C ALA A 21 -15.47 -20.55 -6.00
N TRP A 22 -15.39 -20.69 -4.69
CA TRP A 22 -15.11 -19.58 -3.79
C TRP A 22 -13.75 -19.05 -4.23
N ALA A 23 -13.71 -17.78 -4.59
CA ALA A 23 -12.43 -17.13 -4.89
C ALA A 23 -11.54 -17.32 -3.67
N ASP A 24 -10.34 -17.85 -3.89
CA ASP A 24 -9.39 -18.14 -2.83
C ASP A 24 -8.15 -17.25 -3.02
N PHE A 25 -7.80 -16.55 -1.96
CA PHE A 25 -6.63 -15.68 -2.00
C PHE A 25 -5.34 -16.49 -2.22
N ASP A 26 -5.22 -17.64 -1.59
CA ASP A 26 -4.03 -18.50 -1.67
C ASP A 26 -3.88 -19.14 -3.06
N ASP A 27 -4.98 -19.53 -3.71
CA ASP A 27 -4.95 -19.99 -5.09
C ASP A 27 -4.51 -18.87 -6.05
N GLY A 28 -4.97 -17.64 -5.82
CA GLY A 28 -4.52 -16.47 -6.53
C GLY A 28 -3.03 -16.19 -6.33
N LEU A 29 -2.53 -16.32 -5.10
CA LEU A 29 -1.11 -16.11 -4.78
C LEU A 29 -0.23 -17.17 -5.46
N ALA A 30 -0.61 -18.44 -5.35
CA ALA A 30 0.11 -19.52 -6.01
C ALA A 30 0.13 -19.37 -7.54
N ALA A 31 -0.96 -18.86 -8.14
CA ALA A 31 -1.02 -18.55 -9.56
C ALA A 31 -0.08 -17.39 -9.92
N PHE A 32 -0.10 -16.31 -9.13
CA PHE A 32 0.76 -15.14 -9.32
C PHE A 32 2.25 -15.48 -9.26
N GLU A 33 2.66 -16.31 -8.29
CA GLU A 33 4.04 -16.77 -8.15
C GLU A 33 4.53 -17.60 -9.33
N ARG A 34 3.64 -18.38 -9.96
CA ARG A 34 3.94 -19.14 -11.19
C ARG A 34 3.87 -18.28 -12.46
N GLY A 35 3.50 -17.01 -12.36
CA GLY A 35 3.31 -16.13 -13.51
C GLY A 35 1.95 -16.31 -14.23
N ASP A 36 1.05 -17.11 -13.70
CA ASP A 36 -0.33 -17.24 -14.20
C ASP A 36 -1.20 -16.09 -13.68
N TYR A 37 -0.92 -14.92 -14.21
CA TYR A 37 -1.59 -13.69 -13.79
C TYR A 37 -3.08 -13.65 -14.16
N ALA A 38 -3.49 -14.38 -15.19
CA ALA A 38 -4.90 -14.47 -15.57
C ALA A 38 -5.72 -15.20 -14.50
N THR A 39 -5.18 -16.29 -13.98
CA THR A 39 -5.80 -17.01 -12.84
C THR A 39 -5.76 -16.15 -11.57
N ALA A 40 -4.62 -15.52 -11.24
CA ALA A 40 -4.53 -14.64 -10.08
C ALA A 40 -5.57 -13.50 -10.12
N LEU A 41 -5.75 -12.86 -11.28
CA LEU A 41 -6.76 -11.82 -11.47
C LEU A 41 -8.18 -12.35 -11.25
N ARG A 42 -8.48 -13.52 -11.79
CA ARG A 42 -9.82 -14.15 -11.65
C ARG A 42 -10.15 -14.45 -10.19
N GLU A 43 -9.17 -14.89 -9.40
CA GLU A 43 -9.36 -15.18 -7.97
C GLU A 43 -9.41 -13.89 -7.14
N TRP A 44 -8.53 -12.93 -7.38
CA TRP A 44 -8.43 -11.75 -6.53
C TRP A 44 -9.45 -10.65 -6.82
N LEU A 45 -9.92 -10.49 -8.07
CA LEU A 45 -10.86 -9.42 -8.40
C LEU A 45 -12.15 -9.47 -7.56
N PRO A 46 -12.87 -10.60 -7.46
CA PRO A 46 -14.07 -10.68 -6.64
C PRO A 46 -13.79 -10.49 -5.14
N LEU A 47 -12.64 -10.95 -4.63
CA LEU A 47 -12.24 -10.74 -3.24
C LEU A 47 -11.98 -9.26 -2.95
N ALA A 48 -11.24 -8.59 -3.82
CA ALA A 48 -10.94 -7.15 -3.70
C ALA A 48 -12.20 -6.28 -3.78
N GLU A 49 -13.16 -6.65 -4.62
CA GLU A 49 -14.47 -5.99 -4.72
C GLU A 49 -15.30 -6.17 -3.43
N GLN A 50 -15.13 -7.30 -2.74
CA GLN A 50 -15.74 -7.58 -1.45
C GLN A 50 -15.00 -6.93 -0.27
N GLY A 51 -13.85 -6.30 -0.51
CA GLY A 51 -13.11 -5.55 0.51
C GLY A 51 -11.89 -6.25 1.06
N ASP A 52 -11.51 -7.44 0.53
CA ASP A 52 -10.28 -8.11 0.96
C ASP A 52 -9.06 -7.21 0.70
N VAL A 53 -8.34 -6.89 1.78
CA VAL A 53 -7.26 -5.90 1.77
C VAL A 53 -6.03 -6.38 1.01
N SER A 54 -5.74 -7.68 1.08
CA SER A 54 -4.61 -8.29 0.40
C SER A 54 -4.86 -8.36 -1.10
N ALA A 55 -6.05 -8.80 -1.51
CA ALA A 55 -6.44 -8.82 -2.90
C ALA A 55 -6.45 -7.41 -3.52
N GLN A 56 -6.91 -6.40 -2.78
CA GLN A 56 -6.84 -4.99 -3.22
C GLN A 56 -5.39 -4.55 -3.45
N TYR A 57 -4.49 -4.85 -2.53
CA TYR A 57 -3.07 -4.52 -2.69
C TYR A 57 -2.46 -5.21 -3.93
N PHE A 58 -2.69 -6.50 -4.09
CA PHE A 58 -2.16 -7.25 -5.22
C PHE A 58 -2.76 -6.83 -6.56
N LEU A 59 -4.03 -6.45 -6.63
CA LEU A 59 -4.59 -5.82 -7.83
C LEU A 59 -3.89 -4.49 -8.17
N GLY A 60 -3.59 -3.67 -7.15
CA GLY A 60 -2.77 -2.49 -7.34
C GLY A 60 -1.42 -2.82 -7.98
N VAL A 61 -0.73 -3.86 -7.48
CA VAL A 61 0.53 -4.35 -8.06
C VAL A 61 0.34 -4.84 -9.50
N MET A 62 -0.72 -5.61 -9.77
CA MET A 62 -0.99 -6.11 -11.13
C MET A 62 -1.17 -4.97 -12.13
N TYR A 63 -1.96 -3.96 -11.80
CA TYR A 63 -2.16 -2.80 -12.67
C TYR A 63 -0.91 -1.92 -12.81
N SER A 64 -0.13 -1.74 -11.73
CA SER A 64 1.10 -0.95 -11.75
C SER A 64 2.18 -1.56 -12.66
N PHE A 65 2.26 -2.89 -12.74
CA PHE A 65 3.26 -3.60 -13.53
C PHE A 65 2.73 -4.24 -14.82
N GLY A 66 1.45 -4.09 -15.13
CA GLY A 66 0.85 -4.71 -16.32
C GLY A 66 0.84 -6.24 -16.26
N ARG A 67 0.69 -6.83 -15.06
CA ARG A 67 0.68 -8.28 -14.87
C ARG A 67 -0.72 -8.85 -15.02
N GLY A 68 -0.98 -9.53 -16.13
CA GLY A 68 -2.30 -10.10 -16.46
C GLY A 68 -3.36 -9.08 -16.88
N VAL A 69 -3.04 -7.80 -16.79
CA VAL A 69 -3.86 -6.65 -17.24
C VAL A 69 -2.95 -5.65 -17.96
N PRO A 70 -3.47 -4.81 -18.87
CA PRO A 70 -2.69 -3.67 -19.35
C PRO A 70 -2.26 -2.78 -18.19
N GLN A 71 -1.01 -2.31 -18.23
CA GLN A 71 -0.50 -1.36 -17.22
C GLN A 71 -1.40 -0.12 -17.16
N ASN A 72 -1.79 0.25 -15.93
CA ASN A 72 -2.64 1.40 -15.70
C ASN A 72 -2.43 1.94 -14.28
N ASP A 73 -1.60 2.97 -14.17
CA ASP A 73 -1.24 3.56 -12.88
C ASP A 73 -2.46 4.20 -12.18
N ALA A 74 -3.43 4.72 -12.92
CA ALA A 74 -4.64 5.27 -12.32
C ALA A 74 -5.52 4.18 -11.67
N GLU A 75 -5.62 3.00 -12.29
CA GLU A 75 -6.29 1.86 -11.66
C GLU A 75 -5.47 1.31 -10.49
N ALA A 76 -4.13 1.24 -10.61
CA ALA A 76 -3.25 0.84 -9.51
C ALA A 76 -3.47 1.72 -8.27
N VAL A 77 -3.49 3.03 -8.45
CA VAL A 77 -3.75 4.01 -7.36
C VAL A 77 -5.12 3.80 -6.71
N LYS A 78 -6.16 3.50 -7.47
CA LYS A 78 -7.49 3.23 -6.90
C LYS A 78 -7.47 2.02 -5.96
N TRP A 79 -6.79 0.94 -6.36
CA TRP A 79 -6.68 -0.26 -5.56
C TRP A 79 -5.74 -0.07 -4.38
N TYR A 80 -4.58 0.57 -4.56
CA TYR A 80 -3.70 0.92 -3.46
C TYR A 80 -4.39 1.80 -2.42
N ARG A 81 -5.21 2.78 -2.84
CA ARG A 81 -5.97 3.64 -1.91
C ARG A 81 -6.91 2.84 -1.04
N LYS A 82 -7.69 1.91 -1.61
CA LYS A 82 -8.60 1.05 -0.85
C LYS A 82 -7.85 0.23 0.21
N ALA A 83 -6.74 -0.39 -0.16
CA ALA A 83 -5.91 -1.15 0.77
C ALA A 83 -5.22 -0.25 1.82
N ALA A 84 -4.70 0.91 1.41
CA ALA A 84 -4.00 1.87 2.28
C ALA A 84 -4.93 2.49 3.34
N GLU A 85 -6.17 2.78 2.98
CA GLU A 85 -7.21 3.28 3.89
C GLU A 85 -7.57 2.25 4.96
N GLN A 86 -7.41 0.97 4.66
CA GLN A 86 -7.59 -0.16 5.59
C GLN A 86 -6.31 -0.53 6.36
N GLY A 87 -5.22 0.24 6.19
CA GLY A 87 -4.00 0.08 6.99
C GLY A 87 -2.91 -0.78 6.36
N VAL A 88 -3.08 -1.29 5.13
CA VAL A 88 -2.04 -2.10 4.47
C VAL A 88 -0.79 -1.26 4.22
N VAL A 89 0.27 -1.56 4.96
CA VAL A 89 1.50 -0.75 4.99
C VAL A 89 2.18 -0.62 3.62
N PRO A 90 2.40 -1.70 2.83
CA PRO A 90 2.95 -1.56 1.49
C PRO A 90 2.05 -0.73 0.55
N ALA A 91 0.73 -0.79 0.72
CA ALA A 91 -0.19 0.02 -0.08
C ALA A 91 -0.12 1.50 0.29
N GLN A 92 0.06 1.83 1.57
CA GLN A 92 0.30 3.21 2.01
C GLN A 92 1.58 3.77 1.41
N TYR A 93 2.66 2.99 1.43
CA TYR A 93 3.91 3.39 0.78
C TYR A 93 3.74 3.61 -0.73
N ASN A 94 3.13 2.66 -1.44
CA ASN A 94 2.92 2.76 -2.89
C ASN A 94 2.01 3.94 -3.26
N LEU A 95 1.01 4.24 -2.45
CA LEU A 95 0.14 5.40 -2.65
C LEU A 95 0.90 6.71 -2.39
N GLY A 96 1.76 6.75 -1.37
CA GLY A 96 2.67 7.86 -1.13
C GLY A 96 3.59 8.10 -2.31
N PHE A 97 4.21 7.05 -2.82
CA PHE A 97 5.08 7.09 -4.00
C PHE A 97 4.35 7.55 -5.27
N ALA A 98 3.11 7.10 -5.47
CA ALA A 98 2.30 7.54 -6.59
C ALA A 98 2.00 9.05 -6.54
N TYR A 99 1.78 9.63 -5.36
CA TYR A 99 1.62 11.07 -5.20
C TYR A 99 2.94 11.84 -5.33
N ASP A 100 4.05 11.27 -4.86
CA ASP A 100 5.38 11.86 -4.94
C ASP A 100 5.82 12.02 -6.41
N GLU A 101 5.66 10.97 -7.20
CA GLU A 101 6.08 10.92 -8.60
C GLU A 101 5.00 11.32 -9.62
N GLY A 102 3.74 11.46 -9.18
CA GLY A 102 2.63 11.75 -10.07
C GLY A 102 2.17 10.56 -10.93
N TYR A 103 2.40 9.32 -10.47
CA TYR A 103 1.96 8.12 -11.20
C TYR A 103 0.47 7.84 -10.98
N GLY A 104 -0.30 7.93 -12.03
CA GLY A 104 -1.75 7.68 -12.02
C GLY A 104 -2.59 8.71 -11.26
N VAL A 105 -1.95 9.69 -10.64
CA VAL A 105 -2.54 10.85 -9.97
C VAL A 105 -1.69 12.10 -10.25
N SER A 106 -2.27 13.29 -10.05
CA SER A 106 -1.46 14.52 -10.04
C SER A 106 -0.48 14.49 -8.88
N GLN A 107 0.78 14.85 -9.14
CA GLN A 107 1.79 14.98 -8.10
C GLN A 107 1.30 15.88 -6.97
N ASN A 108 1.52 15.43 -5.73
CA ASN A 108 1.12 16.16 -4.52
C ASN A 108 1.97 15.72 -3.33
N ASP A 109 3.01 16.47 -3.06
CA ASP A 109 3.99 16.18 -2.02
C ASP A 109 3.35 16.15 -0.61
N ALA A 110 2.32 16.96 -0.36
CA ALA A 110 1.62 16.95 0.93
C ALA A 110 0.83 15.63 1.15
N GLU A 111 0.20 15.09 0.11
CA GLU A 111 -0.44 13.78 0.17
C GLU A 111 0.63 12.67 0.25
N ALA A 112 1.76 12.78 -0.46
CA ALA A 112 2.87 11.84 -0.35
C ALA A 112 3.39 11.76 1.09
N VAL A 113 3.68 12.89 1.72
CA VAL A 113 4.08 12.98 3.16
C VAL A 113 3.08 12.29 4.07
N LYS A 114 1.79 12.51 3.85
CA LYS A 114 0.73 11.92 4.68
C LYS A 114 0.73 10.39 4.59
N TRP A 115 0.89 9.84 3.40
CA TRP A 115 0.87 8.39 3.20
C TRP A 115 2.18 7.74 3.60
N TYR A 116 3.33 8.35 3.29
CA TYR A 116 4.62 7.89 3.79
C TYR A 116 4.68 7.89 5.31
N ARG A 117 4.13 8.91 5.97
CA ARG A 117 4.10 8.97 7.44
C ARG A 117 3.31 7.81 8.02
N LYS A 118 2.14 7.48 7.47
CA LYS A 118 1.35 6.33 7.92
C LYS A 118 2.13 5.02 7.84
N ALA A 119 2.83 4.78 6.73
CA ALA A 119 3.67 3.60 6.57
C ALA A 119 4.92 3.63 7.46
N ALA A 120 5.57 4.79 7.61
CA ALA A 120 6.76 4.98 8.44
C ALA A 120 6.49 4.77 9.93
N GLU A 121 5.34 5.23 10.43
CA GLU A 121 4.87 5.03 11.80
C GLU A 121 4.53 3.57 12.11
N GLN A 122 4.34 2.75 11.08
CA GLN A 122 4.19 1.30 11.17
C GLN A 122 5.50 0.53 10.91
N GLY A 123 6.64 1.24 10.87
CA GLY A 123 7.95 0.63 10.77
C GLY A 123 8.46 0.37 9.35
N PHE A 124 7.77 0.83 8.30
CA PHE A 124 8.23 0.57 6.94
C PHE A 124 9.46 1.40 6.57
N ALA A 125 10.62 0.75 6.52
CA ALA A 125 11.93 1.40 6.37
C ALA A 125 12.02 2.32 5.14
N GLN A 126 11.43 1.89 4.01
CA GLN A 126 11.46 2.69 2.78
C GLN A 126 10.64 3.98 2.91
N ALA A 127 9.49 3.92 3.63
CA ALA A 127 8.69 5.09 3.91
C ALA A 127 9.38 6.01 4.91
N GLN A 128 10.08 5.47 5.91
CA GLN A 128 10.91 6.25 6.84
C GLN A 128 12.01 7.00 6.09
N TYR A 129 12.69 6.33 5.17
CA TYR A 129 13.70 6.96 4.33
C TYR A 129 13.12 8.11 3.50
N ASN A 130 12.04 7.87 2.74
CA ASN A 130 11.43 8.88 1.89
C ASN A 130 10.89 10.06 2.71
N LEU A 131 10.26 9.80 3.85
CA LEU A 131 9.78 10.84 4.75
C LEU A 131 10.92 11.70 5.30
N GLY A 132 12.07 11.09 5.59
CA GLY A 132 13.29 11.81 5.95
C GLY A 132 13.77 12.73 4.83
N VAL A 133 13.73 12.28 3.57
CA VAL A 133 14.06 13.09 2.39
C VAL A 133 13.13 14.30 2.28
N MET A 134 11.81 14.07 2.40
CA MET A 134 10.82 15.15 2.34
C MET A 134 11.01 16.20 3.44
N TYR A 135 11.36 15.79 4.66
CA TYR A 135 11.70 16.75 5.72
C TYR A 135 13.02 17.49 5.48
N TYR A 136 13.99 16.85 4.85
CA TYR A 136 15.28 17.47 4.57
C TYR A 136 15.15 18.56 3.48
N PHE A 137 14.43 18.29 2.39
CA PHE A 137 14.24 19.22 1.29
C PHE A 137 13.04 20.16 1.47
N GLY A 138 12.12 19.89 2.38
CA GLY A 138 10.92 20.68 2.57
C GLY A 138 9.83 20.39 1.53
N GLU A 139 9.78 19.17 1.00
CA GLU A 139 8.79 18.74 0.01
C GLU A 139 7.48 18.35 0.72
N GLY A 140 6.41 19.08 0.45
CA GLY A 140 5.10 18.89 1.09
C GLY A 140 5.04 19.16 2.60
N VAL A 141 6.18 19.50 3.21
CA VAL A 141 6.33 19.89 4.64
C VAL A 141 7.40 20.96 4.78
N SER A 142 7.41 21.66 5.91
CA SER A 142 8.54 22.56 6.22
C SER A 142 9.82 21.78 6.46
N VAL A 143 10.96 22.32 6.00
CA VAL A 143 12.30 21.79 6.28
C VAL A 143 12.48 21.56 7.78
N ASN A 144 12.97 20.37 8.14
CA ASN A 144 13.22 20.02 9.53
C ASN A 144 14.32 18.94 9.65
N SER A 145 15.55 19.38 9.88
CA SER A 145 16.71 18.49 9.98
C SER A 145 16.61 17.48 11.12
N ILE A 146 16.01 17.87 12.25
CA ILE A 146 15.79 16.95 13.39
C ILE A 146 14.90 15.78 12.99
N LYS A 147 13.78 16.07 12.30
CA LYS A 147 12.88 15.00 11.83
C LYS A 147 13.49 14.19 10.69
N ALA A 148 14.24 14.82 9.79
CA ALA A 148 14.95 14.10 8.74
C ALA A 148 15.94 13.10 9.35
N TYR A 149 16.76 13.56 10.31
CA TYR A 149 17.70 12.70 11.04
C TYR A 149 16.97 11.56 11.77
N MET A 150 15.90 11.88 12.50
CA MET A 150 15.10 10.89 13.23
C MET A 150 14.58 9.77 12.29
N TRP A 151 13.96 10.13 11.18
CA TRP A 151 13.40 9.15 10.25
C TRP A 151 14.49 8.33 9.55
N TRP A 152 15.60 8.96 9.16
CA TRP A 152 16.73 8.22 8.58
C TRP A 152 17.41 7.30 9.58
N SER A 153 17.46 7.67 10.88
CA SER A 153 17.97 6.77 11.93
C SER A 153 17.16 5.49 12.01
N LEU A 154 15.83 5.59 12.00
CA LEU A 154 14.93 4.43 12.03
C LEU A 154 15.09 3.54 10.78
N ALA A 155 15.24 4.15 9.61
CA ALA A 155 15.47 3.42 8.38
C ALA A 155 16.86 2.73 8.38
N MET A 156 17.89 3.39 8.91
CA MET A 156 19.25 2.84 9.03
C MET A 156 19.28 1.60 9.94
N GLU A 157 18.59 1.63 11.08
CA GLU A 157 18.50 0.48 12.00
C GLU A 157 17.90 -0.76 11.31
N GLN A 158 17.12 -0.57 10.25
CA GLN A 158 16.56 -1.62 9.43
C GLN A 158 17.39 -1.94 8.18
N GLY A 159 18.64 -1.44 8.11
CA GLY A 159 19.57 -1.73 7.04
C GLY A 159 19.44 -0.87 5.77
N ASN A 160 18.75 0.27 5.83
CA ASN A 160 18.66 1.17 4.67
C ASN A 160 20.00 1.94 4.47
N GLU A 161 20.78 1.51 3.48
CA GLU A 161 22.10 2.09 3.19
C GLU A 161 22.02 3.58 2.76
N SER A 162 20.97 3.96 2.06
CA SER A 162 20.78 5.35 1.63
C SER A 162 20.53 6.27 2.82
N ALA A 163 19.76 5.79 3.81
CA ALA A 163 19.57 6.50 5.08
C ALA A 163 20.90 6.69 5.83
N THR A 164 21.75 5.66 5.86
CA THR A 164 23.08 5.76 6.47
C THR A 164 23.94 6.85 5.81
N LYS A 165 23.93 6.94 4.48
CA LYS A 165 24.67 8.00 3.75
C LYS A 165 24.13 9.38 4.09
N ASN A 166 22.81 9.55 4.07
CA ASN A 166 22.16 10.83 4.37
C ASN A 166 22.39 11.26 5.82
N LEU A 167 22.39 10.33 6.77
CA LEU A 167 22.73 10.62 8.17
C LEU A 167 24.14 11.18 8.33
N ASN A 168 25.13 10.67 7.59
CA ASN A 168 26.48 11.20 7.65
C ASN A 168 26.57 12.63 7.11
N ILE A 169 25.79 12.95 6.06
CA ILE A 169 25.74 14.30 5.51
C ILE A 169 25.08 15.27 6.49
N ILE A 170 23.87 14.94 6.97
CA ILE A 170 23.11 15.87 7.82
C ILE A 170 23.78 16.12 9.17
N LYS A 171 24.58 15.16 9.69
CA LYS A 171 25.38 15.35 10.92
C LYS A 171 26.38 16.49 10.82
N GLU A 172 26.90 16.77 9.64
CA GLU A 172 27.84 17.87 9.42
C GLU A 172 27.14 19.24 9.42
N GLU A 173 25.82 19.25 9.18
CA GLU A 173 25.00 20.46 9.12
C GLU A 173 24.31 20.79 10.45
N MET A 174 24.15 19.79 11.34
CA MET A 174 23.44 19.91 12.61
C MET A 174 24.41 20.16 13.77
N ASN A 175 23.99 20.94 14.76
CA ASN A 175 24.72 21.06 16.02
C ASN A 175 24.42 19.87 16.96
N SER A 176 25.26 19.74 18.02
CA SER A 176 25.18 18.62 18.96
C SER A 176 23.85 18.54 19.72
N ALA A 177 23.20 19.67 19.99
CA ALA A 177 21.91 19.68 20.68
C ALA A 177 20.78 19.17 19.76
N GLU A 178 20.79 19.57 18.51
CA GLU A 178 19.83 19.08 17.51
C GLU A 178 19.98 17.57 17.28
N ILE A 179 21.22 17.07 17.20
CA ILE A 179 21.49 15.63 17.07
C ILE A 179 20.98 14.87 18.28
N SER A 180 21.21 15.38 19.52
CA SER A 180 20.70 14.74 20.73
C SER A 180 19.18 14.64 20.73
N ILE A 181 18.48 15.72 20.38
CA ILE A 181 17.02 15.72 20.29
C ILE A 181 16.54 14.72 19.22
N ALA A 182 17.20 14.69 18.05
CA ALA A 182 16.81 13.77 16.99
C ALA A 182 16.98 12.30 17.39
N GLN A 183 18.05 11.98 18.14
CA GLN A 183 18.30 10.64 18.66
C GLN A 183 17.28 10.21 19.73
N GLU A 184 16.91 11.13 20.63
CA GLU A 184 15.83 10.88 21.60
C GLU A 184 14.51 10.59 20.92
N LEU A 185 14.12 11.42 19.93
CA LEU A 185 12.90 11.21 19.15
C LEU A 185 12.94 9.88 18.36
N ALA A 186 14.11 9.49 17.84
CA ALA A 186 14.26 8.22 17.16
C ALA A 186 14.06 7.03 18.10
N ALA A 187 14.63 7.11 19.31
CA ALA A 187 14.45 6.07 20.34
C ALA A 187 12.98 5.95 20.77
N GLU A 188 12.32 7.05 21.05
CA GLU A 188 10.88 7.06 21.39
C GLU A 188 10.01 6.47 20.27
N MET A 189 10.28 6.85 19.02
CA MET A 189 9.54 6.32 17.89
C MET A 189 9.81 4.83 17.66
N TRP A 190 11.05 4.39 17.85
CA TRP A 190 11.42 2.97 17.77
C TRP A 190 10.66 2.12 18.78
N GLU A 191 10.60 2.58 20.03
CA GLU A 191 9.81 1.91 21.08
C GLU A 191 8.32 1.85 20.72
N LYS A 192 7.76 2.95 20.19
CA LYS A 192 6.36 3.00 19.79
C LYS A 192 6.02 2.05 18.64
N ILE A 193 6.97 1.85 17.70
CA ILE A 193 6.77 0.96 16.55
C ILE A 193 6.86 -0.52 16.98
N ASN A 194 7.65 -0.85 17.99
CA ASN A 194 7.95 -2.23 18.37
C ASN A 194 7.17 -2.76 19.60
N ASN A 195 6.33 -1.91 20.23
CA ASN A 195 5.44 -2.27 21.33
C ASN A 195 3.97 -2.33 20.88
#